data_2f10fbfffa186429c53599e8a4611401
#
_entry.id   2f10fbfffa186429c53599e8a4611401
#
_cell.length_a   1.000
_cell.length_b   1.000
_cell.length_c   1.000
_cell.angle_alpha   90.00
_cell.angle_beta   90.00
_cell.angle_gamma   90.00
#
_symmetry.space_group_name_H-M   'P 1'
#
loop_
_entity.id
_entity.type
_entity.pdbx_description
1 polymer ?
#
loop_
_entity_poly.entity_id
_entity_poly.type
_entity_poly.pdbx_seq_one_letter_code
_entity_poly.pdbx_strand_id
1 'polypeptide(L)'
;MANAKLDDAVFAVEVANHQLLRLAYDSYLAASRQVGAKTKTRGEVRGGGRKPWRQKGTGRARFGSSRNPIWRGGGVTFGPSGIENYTKRLSKASKRTAIRQALSLANKSGEITVVDDFKSTGKTKDAVKLIQSSGLTDRRRILLVDNKTTEKIYATSNLANLELVSPTYLSVYHILNADAIIFTKPALEATIEWLKEDK
;
A
#
# COMPACT_ATOMS: atom_id res chain seq x y z
N MET A 1 -8.67 -28.57 -12.84
CA MET A 1 -8.62 -27.10 -12.85
C MET A 1 -9.76 -26.62 -13.71
N ALA A 2 -10.75 -25.99 -13.15
CA ALA A 2 -11.87 -25.45 -13.93
C ALA A 2 -11.37 -24.15 -14.60
N ASN A 3 -11.31 -24.12 -15.94
CA ASN A 3 -11.19 -22.88 -16.69
C ASN A 3 -12.49 -22.08 -16.48
N ALA A 4 -12.57 -21.35 -15.38
CA ALA A 4 -13.62 -20.37 -15.22
C ALA A 4 -13.41 -19.32 -16.31
N LYS A 5 -14.45 -19.08 -17.11
CA LYS A 5 -14.40 -18.09 -18.18
C LYS A 5 -14.25 -16.71 -17.53
N LEU A 6 -13.06 -16.12 -17.66
CA LEU A 6 -12.79 -14.78 -17.17
C LEU A 6 -13.55 -13.76 -18.04
N ASP A 7 -14.09 -12.73 -17.42
CA ASP A 7 -14.85 -11.69 -18.11
C ASP A 7 -13.90 -10.75 -18.88
N ASP A 8 -14.07 -10.67 -20.19
CA ASP A 8 -13.22 -9.87 -21.09
C ASP A 8 -13.20 -8.38 -20.74
N ALA A 9 -14.31 -7.85 -20.18
CA ALA A 9 -14.39 -6.45 -19.75
C ALA A 9 -13.43 -6.09 -18.62
N VAL A 10 -12.96 -7.09 -17.85
CA VAL A 10 -12.04 -6.89 -16.71
C VAL A 10 -10.66 -7.48 -17.00
N PHE A 11 -10.58 -8.63 -17.68
CA PHE A 11 -9.36 -9.40 -17.83
C PHE A 11 -8.74 -9.38 -19.24
N ALA A 12 -9.37 -8.66 -20.18
CA ALA A 12 -8.87 -8.52 -21.55
C ALA A 12 -8.74 -7.06 -22.02
N VAL A 13 -8.59 -6.12 -21.06
CA VAL A 13 -8.41 -4.70 -21.38
C VAL A 13 -7.06 -4.48 -22.04
N GLU A 14 -7.04 -3.75 -23.15
CA GLU A 14 -5.82 -3.36 -23.84
C GLU A 14 -5.03 -2.31 -23.05
N VAL A 15 -3.74 -2.55 -22.87
CA VAL A 15 -2.84 -1.65 -22.12
C VAL A 15 -1.90 -0.96 -23.12
N ALA A 16 -2.26 0.24 -23.55
CA ALA A 16 -1.47 1.02 -24.49
C ALA A 16 -0.18 1.56 -23.85
N ASN A 17 -0.25 1.96 -22.57
CA ASN A 17 0.93 2.39 -21.81
C ASN A 17 0.81 2.02 -20.33
N HIS A 18 1.96 1.95 -19.64
CA HIS A 18 2.05 1.57 -18.24
C HIS A 18 2.06 2.76 -17.26
N GLN A 19 1.83 3.99 -17.73
CA GLN A 19 1.90 5.19 -16.89
C GLN A 19 0.89 5.17 -15.75
N LEU A 20 -0.36 4.76 -16.04
CA LEU A 20 -1.41 4.67 -15.03
C LEU A 20 -1.11 3.61 -13.97
N LEU A 21 -0.56 2.46 -14.37
CA LEU A 21 -0.13 1.39 -13.46
C LEU A 21 0.97 1.90 -12.51
N ARG A 22 1.98 2.59 -13.06
CA ARG A 22 3.05 3.20 -12.27
C ARG A 22 2.51 4.22 -11.26
N LEU A 23 1.63 5.11 -11.70
CA LEU A 23 1.02 6.11 -10.80
C LEU A 23 0.20 5.46 -9.68
N ALA A 24 -0.55 4.39 -9.98
CA ALA A 24 -1.32 3.66 -8.98
C ALA A 24 -0.41 2.93 -7.98
N TYR A 25 0.66 2.31 -8.45
CA TYR A 25 1.68 1.65 -7.63
C TYR A 25 2.39 2.66 -6.71
N ASP A 26 2.86 3.77 -7.27
CA ASP A 26 3.51 4.86 -6.52
C ASP A 26 2.55 5.50 -5.49
N SER A 27 1.26 5.61 -5.80
CA SER A 27 0.25 6.12 -4.88
C SER A 27 0.10 5.21 -3.65
N TYR A 28 0.14 3.89 -3.85
CA TYR A 28 0.07 2.93 -2.76
C TYR A 28 1.32 3.01 -1.86
N LEU A 29 2.52 3.01 -2.46
CA LEU A 29 3.78 3.15 -1.71
C LEU A 29 3.86 4.49 -0.97
N ALA A 30 3.41 5.57 -1.60
CA ALA A 30 3.39 6.89 -0.97
C ALA A 30 2.43 6.96 0.23
N ALA A 31 1.31 6.23 0.19
CA ALA A 31 0.36 6.15 1.29
C ALA A 31 0.90 5.35 2.49
N SER A 32 1.76 4.36 2.26
CA SER A 32 2.40 3.58 3.33
C SER A 32 3.58 4.30 3.98
N ARG A 33 4.09 5.38 3.37
CA ARG A 33 5.24 6.12 3.87
C ARG A 33 4.89 6.91 5.12
N GLN A 34 5.63 6.63 6.20
CA GLN A 34 5.50 7.36 7.47
C GLN A 34 6.54 8.47 7.56
N VAL A 35 6.17 9.56 8.27
CA VAL A 35 7.07 10.65 8.59
C VAL A 35 7.87 10.27 9.84
N GLY A 36 9.19 10.12 9.69
CA GLY A 36 10.07 9.72 10.79
C GLY A 36 10.94 10.86 11.33
N ALA A 37 11.02 11.99 10.64
CA ALA A 37 11.92 13.08 10.98
C ALA A 37 11.15 14.30 11.50
N LYS A 38 11.58 14.82 12.66
CA LYS A 38 11.09 16.09 13.22
C LYS A 38 12.24 16.86 13.84
N THR A 39 12.31 18.16 13.61
CA THR A 39 13.23 19.06 14.28
C THR A 39 12.47 20.05 15.17
N LYS A 40 13.10 20.46 16.27
CA LYS A 40 12.50 21.44 17.16
C LYS A 40 12.70 22.84 16.62
N THR A 41 11.62 23.59 16.48
CA THR A 41 11.63 25.02 16.20
C THR A 41 12.09 25.81 17.44
N ARG A 42 12.44 27.09 17.29
CA ARG A 42 12.86 27.92 18.42
C ARG A 42 11.82 28.01 19.55
N GLY A 43 10.55 27.75 19.26
CA GLY A 43 9.48 27.71 20.26
C GLY A 43 9.49 26.44 21.09
N GLU A 44 9.88 25.32 20.49
CA GLU A 44 9.88 23.97 21.09
C GLU A 44 11.16 23.63 21.85
N VAL A 45 12.25 24.36 21.58
CA VAL A 45 13.53 24.18 22.32
C VAL A 45 13.39 24.66 23.75
N ARG A 46 13.86 23.87 24.72
CA ARG A 46 13.88 24.26 26.14
C ARG A 46 14.86 25.40 26.34
N GLY A 47 14.52 26.36 27.20
CA GLY A 47 15.37 27.50 27.56
C GLY A 47 14.81 28.84 27.06
N GLY A 48 15.63 29.89 27.05
CA GLY A 48 15.20 31.24 26.70
C GLY A 48 14.31 31.87 27.77
N GLY A 49 13.40 32.76 27.39
CA GLY A 49 12.55 33.52 28.31
C GLY A 49 13.22 34.75 28.85
N ARG A 50 14.47 34.67 29.33
CA ARG A 50 15.25 35.82 29.74
C ARG A 50 16.09 36.34 28.56
N LYS A 51 16.05 37.68 28.34
CA LYS A 51 16.90 38.38 27.36
C LYS A 51 18.39 38.21 27.74
N PRO A 52 19.29 37.75 26.84
CA PRO A 52 20.69 37.48 27.16
C PRO A 52 21.45 38.71 27.69
N TRP A 53 21.19 39.92 27.16
CA TRP A 53 21.76 41.18 27.57
C TRP A 53 20.83 42.38 27.25
N ARG A 54 21.12 43.52 27.82
CA ARG A 54 20.35 44.75 27.58
C ARG A 54 20.42 45.20 26.11
N GLN A 55 19.39 45.96 25.68
CA GLN A 55 19.19 46.32 24.27
C GLN A 55 20.30 47.19 23.67
N LYS A 56 20.95 48.06 24.50
CA LYS A 56 22.00 49.00 24.09
C LYS A 56 23.12 49.01 25.14
N GLY A 57 24.32 49.52 24.75
CA GLY A 57 25.44 49.74 25.68
C GLY A 57 26.25 48.48 26.03
N THR A 58 26.23 47.44 25.19
CA THR A 58 27.02 46.18 25.35
C THR A 58 28.04 45.93 24.25
N GLY A 59 28.05 46.78 23.21
CA GLY A 59 28.93 46.55 22.02
C GLY A 59 28.62 45.28 21.23
N ARG A 60 27.58 44.52 21.60
CA ARG A 60 27.18 43.27 20.96
C ARG A 60 25.93 43.45 20.09
N ALA A 61 25.74 42.57 19.13
CA ALA A 61 24.52 42.50 18.33
C ALA A 61 23.28 42.28 19.25
N ARG A 62 22.15 42.85 18.89
CA ARG A 62 20.91 42.77 19.67
C ARG A 62 20.33 41.36 19.59
N PHE A 63 20.03 40.73 20.73
CA PHE A 63 19.42 39.42 20.81
C PHE A 63 18.25 39.42 21.83
N GLY A 64 17.14 38.79 21.42
CA GLY A 64 15.97 38.65 22.28
C GLY A 64 15.90 37.32 23.03
N SER A 65 16.54 36.27 22.48
CA SER A 65 16.47 34.93 23.06
C SER A 65 17.70 34.09 22.67
N SER A 66 18.14 33.23 23.58
CA SER A 66 19.22 32.24 23.33
C SER A 66 18.80 31.07 22.45
N ARG A 67 17.47 30.95 22.16
CA ARG A 67 16.91 29.87 21.31
C ARG A 67 16.93 30.20 19.82
N ASN A 68 17.55 31.31 19.41
CA ASN A 68 17.67 31.68 17.99
C ASN A 68 18.44 30.62 17.20
N PRO A 69 18.06 30.38 15.93
CA PRO A 69 18.69 29.34 15.09
C PRO A 69 20.19 29.56 14.81
N ILE A 70 20.68 30.79 14.93
CA ILE A 70 22.10 31.13 14.79
C ILE A 70 22.96 30.76 16.02
N TRP A 71 22.31 30.38 17.12
CA TRP A 71 23.02 29.99 18.33
C TRP A 71 23.15 28.47 18.41
N ARG A 72 24.25 27.98 18.92
CA ARG A 72 24.44 26.55 19.22
C ARG A 72 23.38 26.12 20.25
N GLY A 73 22.65 25.09 19.93
CA GLY A 73 21.52 24.63 20.74
C GLY A 73 20.22 25.43 20.54
N GLY A 74 20.19 26.37 19.59
CA GLY A 74 18.94 27.03 19.17
C GLY A 74 18.04 26.13 18.32
N GLY A 75 16.82 26.62 18.03
CA GLY A 75 15.86 25.92 17.19
C GLY A 75 16.26 25.90 15.71
N VAL A 76 15.82 24.88 15.00
CA VAL A 76 16.03 24.78 13.55
C VAL A 76 14.98 25.59 12.81
N THR A 77 15.41 26.33 11.78
CA THR A 77 14.54 27.05 10.86
C THR A 77 14.36 26.18 9.61
N PHE A 78 13.14 26.03 9.10
CA PHE A 78 12.82 25.24 7.89
C PHE A 78 13.24 23.76 7.95
N GLY A 79 13.34 23.20 9.15
CA GLY A 79 13.55 21.76 9.30
C GLY A 79 12.27 20.95 9.09
N PRO A 80 12.36 19.62 9.01
CA PRO A 80 11.19 18.76 8.89
C PRO A 80 10.24 18.95 10.08
N SER A 81 8.95 19.10 9.78
CA SER A 81 7.92 19.38 10.79
C SER A 81 7.39 18.12 11.49
N GLY A 82 7.53 16.96 10.84
CA GLY A 82 7.00 15.68 11.32
C GLY A 82 5.53 15.45 11.01
N ILE A 83 4.92 16.32 10.20
CA ILE A 83 3.52 16.24 9.78
C ILE A 83 3.35 16.24 8.25
N GLU A 84 4.44 15.99 7.53
CA GLU A 84 4.43 15.97 6.07
C GLU A 84 3.51 14.86 5.56
N ASN A 85 2.67 15.20 4.59
CA ASN A 85 1.78 14.25 3.94
C ASN A 85 2.36 13.83 2.59
N TYR A 86 2.79 12.57 2.49
CA TYR A 86 3.34 11.98 1.26
C TYR A 86 2.28 11.35 0.36
N THR A 87 1.02 11.30 0.78
CA THR A 87 -0.07 10.65 0.05
C THR A 87 -0.27 11.27 -1.33
N LYS A 88 -0.19 10.45 -2.37
CA LYS A 88 -0.52 10.82 -3.75
C LYS A 88 -1.97 10.42 -4.05
N ARG A 89 -2.81 11.40 -4.35
CA ARG A 89 -4.22 11.14 -4.69
C ARG A 89 -4.36 10.63 -6.12
N LEU A 90 -5.14 9.59 -6.29
CA LEU A 90 -5.62 9.09 -7.58
C LEU A 90 -7.15 8.97 -7.52
N SER A 91 -7.85 9.31 -8.62
CA SER A 91 -9.31 9.22 -8.68
C SER A 91 -9.78 7.75 -8.57
N LYS A 92 -11.01 7.53 -8.12
CA LYS A 92 -11.58 6.17 -8.01
C LYS A 92 -11.64 5.46 -9.37
N ALA A 93 -12.09 6.18 -10.41
CA ALA A 93 -12.14 5.64 -11.78
C ALA A 93 -10.75 5.23 -12.27
N SER A 94 -9.72 6.10 -12.10
CA SER A 94 -8.35 5.77 -12.48
C SER A 94 -7.80 4.57 -11.73
N LYS A 95 -8.11 4.41 -10.44
CA LYS A 95 -7.72 3.21 -9.66
C LYS A 95 -8.35 1.94 -10.22
N ARG A 96 -9.67 1.95 -10.51
CA ARG A 96 -10.38 0.81 -11.09
C ARG A 96 -9.83 0.44 -12.46
N THR A 97 -9.60 1.43 -13.33
CA THR A 97 -8.98 1.21 -14.63
C THR A 97 -7.58 0.61 -14.50
N ALA A 98 -6.76 1.11 -13.57
CA ALA A 98 -5.42 0.55 -13.31
C ALA A 98 -5.49 -0.91 -12.83
N ILE A 99 -6.45 -1.26 -11.98
CA ILE A 99 -6.66 -2.64 -11.52
C ILE A 99 -7.06 -3.55 -12.68
N ARG A 100 -8.01 -3.11 -13.53
CA ARG A 100 -8.41 -3.85 -14.75
C ARG A 100 -7.21 -4.10 -15.67
N GLN A 101 -6.37 -3.08 -15.89
CA GLN A 101 -5.15 -3.21 -16.68
C GLN A 101 -4.14 -4.20 -16.06
N ALA A 102 -3.92 -4.13 -14.74
CA ALA A 102 -3.03 -5.05 -14.04
C ALA A 102 -3.51 -6.51 -14.12
N LEU A 103 -4.81 -6.74 -13.90
CA LEU A 103 -5.42 -8.07 -14.04
C LEU A 103 -5.33 -8.60 -15.48
N SER A 104 -5.50 -7.73 -16.48
CA SER A 104 -5.37 -8.12 -17.89
C SER A 104 -3.94 -8.54 -18.23
N LEU A 105 -2.94 -7.86 -17.68
CA LEU A 105 -1.53 -8.26 -17.85
C LEU A 105 -1.23 -9.59 -17.16
N ALA A 106 -1.68 -9.78 -15.91
CA ALA A 106 -1.53 -11.03 -15.17
C ALA A 106 -2.24 -12.21 -15.87
N ASN A 107 -3.40 -11.95 -16.50
CA ASN A 107 -4.10 -12.96 -17.29
C ASN A 107 -3.32 -13.33 -18.56
N LYS A 108 -2.76 -12.36 -19.27
CA LYS A 108 -1.89 -12.59 -20.44
C LYS A 108 -0.65 -13.41 -20.09
N SER A 109 -0.08 -13.20 -18.91
CA SER A 109 1.06 -13.96 -18.38
C SER A 109 0.69 -15.35 -17.86
N GLY A 110 -0.61 -15.68 -17.78
CA GLY A 110 -1.07 -16.97 -17.25
C GLY A 110 -0.87 -17.15 -15.75
N GLU A 111 -0.82 -16.06 -14.99
CA GLU A 111 -0.57 -16.04 -13.55
C GLU A 111 -1.85 -16.21 -12.72
N ILE A 112 -3.02 -16.20 -13.36
CA ILE A 112 -4.32 -16.27 -12.69
C ILE A 112 -4.83 -17.71 -12.66
N THR A 113 -5.13 -18.20 -11.46
CA THR A 113 -5.75 -19.51 -11.21
C THR A 113 -7.09 -19.32 -10.49
N VAL A 114 -8.14 -19.99 -10.94
CA VAL A 114 -9.45 -19.93 -10.29
C VAL A 114 -9.74 -21.26 -9.59
N VAL A 115 -10.14 -21.16 -8.31
CA VAL A 115 -10.51 -22.30 -7.45
C VAL A 115 -11.97 -22.15 -7.02
N ASP A 116 -12.67 -23.25 -6.81
CA ASP A 116 -14.09 -23.22 -6.48
C ASP A 116 -14.35 -22.47 -5.16
N ASP A 117 -13.69 -22.89 -4.08
CA ASP A 117 -13.81 -22.27 -2.75
C ASP A 117 -12.59 -22.62 -1.89
N PHE A 118 -12.25 -21.76 -0.95
CA PHE A 118 -11.24 -22.01 0.07
C PHE A 118 -11.92 -22.21 1.43
N LYS A 119 -12.09 -23.47 1.80
CA LYS A 119 -12.58 -23.85 3.15
C LYS A 119 -11.41 -24.03 4.09
N SER A 120 -11.39 -23.27 5.18
CA SER A 120 -10.37 -23.32 6.19
C SER A 120 -10.95 -23.56 7.57
N THR A 121 -10.28 -24.38 8.37
CA THR A 121 -10.57 -24.60 9.78
C THR A 121 -9.69 -23.71 10.69
N GLY A 122 -9.02 -22.71 10.13
CA GLY A 122 -8.06 -21.84 10.83
C GLY A 122 -6.63 -22.42 10.91
N LYS A 123 -6.37 -23.56 10.29
CA LYS A 123 -5.05 -24.20 10.30
C LYS A 123 -4.26 -23.85 9.04
N THR A 124 -2.98 -23.54 9.20
CA THR A 124 -2.05 -23.25 8.08
C THR A 124 -1.94 -24.42 7.09
N LYS A 125 -2.15 -25.65 7.55
CA LYS A 125 -2.15 -26.85 6.72
C LYS A 125 -3.19 -26.79 5.58
N ASP A 126 -4.33 -26.13 5.81
CA ASP A 126 -5.37 -26.01 4.80
C ASP A 126 -4.93 -25.07 3.67
N ALA A 127 -4.26 -23.95 4.00
CA ALA A 127 -3.69 -23.04 3.02
C ALA A 127 -2.53 -23.67 2.24
N VAL A 128 -1.68 -24.46 2.89
CA VAL A 128 -0.60 -25.20 2.21
C VAL A 128 -1.17 -26.22 1.22
N LYS A 129 -2.23 -26.95 1.60
CA LYS A 129 -2.94 -27.87 0.68
C LYS A 129 -3.49 -27.13 -0.53
N LEU A 130 -4.08 -25.95 -0.36
CA LEU A 130 -4.57 -25.13 -1.46
C LEU A 130 -3.45 -24.80 -2.44
N ILE A 131 -2.29 -24.35 -1.96
CA ILE A 131 -1.13 -24.02 -2.78
C ILE A 131 -0.63 -25.26 -3.54
N GLN A 132 -0.55 -26.40 -2.87
CA GLN A 132 -0.12 -27.67 -3.48
C GLN A 132 -1.11 -28.14 -4.56
N SER A 133 -2.40 -28.11 -4.29
CA SER A 133 -3.42 -28.50 -5.26
C SER A 133 -3.48 -27.58 -6.47
N SER A 134 -3.09 -26.30 -6.31
CA SER A 134 -2.99 -25.32 -7.39
C SER A 134 -1.67 -25.42 -8.18
N GLY A 135 -0.71 -26.27 -7.76
CA GLY A 135 0.60 -26.42 -8.41
C GLY A 135 1.52 -25.21 -8.29
N LEU A 136 1.33 -24.38 -7.26
CA LEU A 136 2.04 -23.11 -7.10
C LEU A 136 3.11 -23.13 -5.99
N THR A 137 3.60 -24.31 -5.63
CA THR A 137 4.53 -24.52 -4.51
C THR A 137 5.85 -23.76 -4.68
N ASP A 138 6.31 -23.58 -5.93
CA ASP A 138 7.60 -22.95 -6.24
C ASP A 138 7.49 -21.42 -6.40
N ARG A 139 6.28 -20.85 -6.28
CA ARG A 139 6.09 -19.43 -6.41
C ARG A 139 6.46 -18.70 -5.13
N ARG A 140 7.20 -17.59 -5.27
CA ARG A 140 7.70 -16.81 -4.14
C ARG A 140 6.62 -15.99 -3.45
N ARG A 141 5.68 -15.42 -4.25
CA ARG A 141 4.59 -14.58 -3.75
C ARG A 141 3.27 -14.99 -4.40
N ILE A 142 2.37 -15.48 -3.59
CA ILE A 142 1.05 -15.93 -4.01
C ILE A 142 0.02 -14.97 -3.41
N LEU A 143 -0.84 -14.42 -4.25
CA LEU A 143 -1.95 -13.59 -3.83
C LEU A 143 -3.23 -14.43 -3.84
N LEU A 144 -3.85 -14.60 -2.68
CA LEU A 144 -5.16 -15.23 -2.55
C LEU A 144 -6.23 -14.14 -2.43
N VAL A 145 -7.13 -14.08 -3.40
CA VAL A 145 -8.27 -13.17 -3.38
C VAL A 145 -9.50 -13.93 -2.92
N ASP A 146 -9.95 -13.64 -1.70
CA ASP A 146 -11.11 -14.27 -1.09
C ASP A 146 -11.71 -13.39 0.01
N ASN A 147 -12.93 -13.70 0.41
CA ASN A 147 -13.58 -13.01 1.53
C ASN A 147 -12.84 -13.33 2.84
N LYS A 148 -12.40 -12.28 3.55
CA LYS A 148 -11.69 -12.43 4.81
C LYS A 148 -12.64 -12.90 5.92
N THR A 149 -12.52 -14.16 6.32
CA THR A 149 -13.09 -14.68 7.57
C THR A 149 -11.96 -14.86 8.59
N THR A 150 -12.29 -14.86 9.87
CA THR A 150 -11.31 -15.05 10.96
C THR A 150 -10.49 -16.32 10.77
N GLU A 151 -11.13 -17.40 10.36
CA GLU A 151 -10.48 -18.70 10.12
C GLU A 151 -9.49 -18.63 8.95
N LYS A 152 -9.88 -18.00 7.83
CA LYS A 152 -9.02 -17.82 6.67
C LYS A 152 -7.80 -16.94 6.99
N ILE A 153 -7.99 -15.89 7.79
CA ILE A 153 -6.89 -15.04 8.25
C ILE A 153 -5.89 -15.85 9.08
N TYR A 154 -6.35 -16.64 10.06
CA TYR A 154 -5.45 -17.47 10.86
C TYR A 154 -4.72 -18.54 10.04
N ALA A 155 -5.37 -19.12 9.04
CA ALA A 155 -4.76 -20.10 8.16
C ALA A 155 -3.66 -19.52 7.26
N THR A 156 -3.76 -18.25 6.86
CA THR A 156 -2.87 -17.63 5.87
C THR A 156 -1.79 -16.73 6.48
N SER A 157 -2.05 -16.07 7.61
CA SER A 157 -1.18 -15.04 8.19
C SER A 157 0.24 -15.48 8.52
N ASN A 158 0.46 -16.76 8.84
CA ASN A 158 1.78 -17.28 9.18
C ASN A 158 2.61 -17.71 7.95
N LEU A 159 2.04 -17.71 6.76
CA LEU A 159 2.73 -18.08 5.53
C LEU A 159 3.33 -16.85 4.88
N ALA A 160 4.66 -16.75 4.86
CA ALA A 160 5.37 -15.59 4.31
C ALA A 160 5.20 -15.42 2.78
N ASN A 161 4.87 -16.49 2.08
CA ASN A 161 4.68 -16.51 0.63
C ASN A 161 3.23 -16.33 0.19
N LEU A 162 2.26 -16.24 1.12
CA LEU A 162 0.84 -16.14 0.81
C LEU A 162 0.25 -14.87 1.42
N GLU A 163 -0.36 -14.04 0.61
CA GLU A 163 -1.10 -12.84 1.05
C GLU A 163 -2.59 -12.99 0.74
N LEU A 164 -3.45 -12.87 1.78
CA LEU A 164 -4.91 -12.89 1.63
C LEU A 164 -5.46 -11.47 1.51
N VAL A 165 -6.15 -11.19 0.41
CA VAL A 165 -6.78 -9.89 0.14
C VAL A 165 -8.25 -10.06 -0.19
N SER A 166 -9.11 -9.19 0.36
CA SER A 166 -10.53 -9.15 -0.02
C SER A 166 -10.72 -8.57 -1.42
N PRO A 167 -11.75 -8.99 -2.16
CA PRO A 167 -12.03 -8.53 -3.53
C PRO A 167 -12.05 -7.01 -3.69
N THR A 168 -12.72 -6.30 -2.79
CA THR A 168 -12.87 -4.84 -2.81
C THR A 168 -11.61 -4.07 -2.37
N TYR A 169 -10.66 -4.74 -1.70
CA TYR A 169 -9.38 -4.17 -1.27
C TYR A 169 -8.21 -4.51 -2.20
N LEU A 170 -8.50 -5.18 -3.32
CA LEU A 170 -7.50 -5.49 -4.32
C LEU A 170 -6.89 -4.21 -4.89
N SER A 171 -5.57 -4.15 -4.97
CA SER A 171 -4.82 -3.00 -5.49
C SER A 171 -3.80 -3.43 -6.54
N VAL A 172 -3.37 -2.46 -7.36
CA VAL A 172 -2.31 -2.68 -8.36
C VAL A 172 -1.02 -3.18 -7.70
N TYR A 173 -0.73 -2.71 -6.47
CA TYR A 173 0.43 -3.15 -5.71
C TYR A 173 0.41 -4.66 -5.42
N HIS A 174 -0.73 -5.19 -4.97
CA HIS A 174 -0.87 -6.63 -4.69
C HIS A 174 -0.70 -7.46 -5.97
N ILE A 175 -1.34 -7.03 -7.07
CA ILE A 175 -1.33 -7.76 -8.35
C ILE A 175 0.07 -7.80 -8.94
N LEU A 176 0.76 -6.64 -9.05
CA LEU A 176 2.08 -6.57 -9.69
C LEU A 176 3.21 -7.18 -8.86
N ASN A 177 3.03 -7.33 -7.55
CA ASN A 177 4.02 -8.00 -6.69
C ASN A 177 3.80 -9.51 -6.56
N ALA A 178 2.68 -10.04 -7.03
CA ALA A 178 2.38 -11.46 -6.98
C ALA A 178 2.96 -12.19 -8.20
N ASP A 179 3.54 -13.36 -7.98
CA ASP A 179 3.99 -14.27 -9.04
C ASP A 179 2.85 -15.21 -9.49
N ALA A 180 1.81 -15.33 -8.67
CA ALA A 180 0.59 -16.07 -8.98
C ALA A 180 -0.59 -15.51 -8.18
N ILE A 181 -1.77 -15.50 -8.79
CA ILE A 181 -3.00 -14.98 -8.21
C ILE A 181 -4.04 -16.11 -8.19
N ILE A 182 -4.54 -16.43 -7.01
CA ILE A 182 -5.61 -17.41 -6.83
C ILE A 182 -6.90 -16.66 -6.52
N PHE A 183 -7.91 -16.84 -7.35
CA PHE A 183 -9.26 -16.37 -7.08
C PHE A 183 -10.14 -17.52 -6.64
N THR A 184 -10.94 -17.33 -5.59
CA THR A 184 -12.10 -18.15 -5.36
C THR A 184 -13.26 -17.67 -6.25
N LYS A 185 -14.14 -18.57 -6.68
CA LYS A 185 -15.28 -18.20 -7.55
C LYS A 185 -16.12 -17.04 -6.97
N PRO A 186 -16.54 -17.08 -5.68
CA PRO A 186 -17.32 -15.98 -5.12
C PRO A 186 -16.54 -14.66 -5.06
N ALA A 187 -15.21 -14.72 -4.85
CA ALA A 187 -14.38 -13.53 -4.85
C ALA A 187 -14.18 -12.98 -6.27
N LEU A 188 -14.09 -13.83 -7.27
CA LEU A 188 -13.99 -13.42 -8.67
C LEU A 188 -15.26 -12.67 -9.10
N GLU A 189 -16.44 -13.20 -8.80
CA GLU A 189 -17.74 -12.56 -9.10
C GLU A 189 -17.82 -11.18 -8.42
N ALA A 190 -17.50 -11.10 -7.13
CA ALA A 190 -17.49 -9.84 -6.38
C ALA A 190 -16.47 -8.82 -6.95
N THR A 191 -15.29 -9.28 -7.41
CA THR A 191 -14.30 -8.41 -8.05
C THR A 191 -14.80 -7.87 -9.38
N ILE A 192 -15.45 -8.69 -10.20
CA ILE A 192 -16.00 -8.29 -11.49
C ILE A 192 -17.12 -7.27 -11.29
N GLU A 193 -18.05 -7.51 -10.36
CA GLU A 193 -19.14 -6.60 -10.03
C GLU A 193 -18.58 -5.23 -9.57
N TRP A 194 -17.66 -5.24 -8.61
CA TRP A 194 -17.03 -4.02 -8.10
C TRP A 194 -16.27 -3.21 -9.17
N LEU A 195 -15.61 -3.89 -10.11
CA LEU A 195 -14.88 -3.21 -11.19
C LEU A 195 -15.77 -2.73 -12.34
N LYS A 196 -16.97 -3.34 -12.52
CA LYS A 196 -17.97 -2.92 -13.51
C LYS A 196 -18.81 -1.72 -13.07
N GLU A 197 -18.90 -1.46 -11.76
CA GLU A 197 -19.60 -0.28 -11.24
C GLU A 197 -18.89 1.02 -11.62
N ASP A 198 -19.09 1.52 -12.82
CA ASP A 198 -18.71 2.86 -13.23
C ASP A 198 -19.78 3.86 -12.76
N LYS A 199 -19.77 4.22 -11.47
CA LYS A 199 -20.53 5.35 -10.90
C LYS A 199 -19.58 6.31 -10.16
#